data_c7635a5f7dacffdd2dd7dabf508d19b1
#
_entry.id   c7635a5f7dacffdd2dd7dabf508d19b1
#
_cell.length_a   1.000
_cell.length_b   1.000
_cell.length_c   1.000
_cell.angle_alpha   90.00
_cell.angle_beta   90.00
_cell.angle_gamma   90.00
#
_symmetry.space_group_name_H-M   'P 1'
#
loop_
_entity.id
_entity.type
_entity.pdbx_description
1 polymer ?
#
loop_
_entity_poly.entity_id
_entity_poly.type
_entity_poly.pdbx_seq_one_letter_code
_entity_poly.pdbx_strand_id
1 'polypeptide(L)'
;MSRAFVNEDAGGDSGPEYRLPEPDSPYYPEAAAWALIQGADQGDSRGAEDATGYRWGDPLLVREVEAILEGAEARGEERVAQLARRFLGAARSER
;
A
#
# COMPACT_ATOMS: atom_id res chain seq x y z
N MET A 1 -7.21 19.36 26.34
CA MET A 1 -6.99 19.08 26.18
C MET A 1 -6.68 18.66 25.79
N SER A 2 -6.76 18.43 25.71
CA SER A 2 -6.45 17.89 25.32
C SER A 2 -6.21 17.40 24.79
N ARG A 3 -6.31 17.10 24.59
CA ARG A 3 -6.08 16.53 24.11
C ARG A 3 -5.89 15.86 23.58
N ALA A 4 -6.04 15.71 23.53
CA ALA A 4 -5.77 15.06 23.12
C ALA A 4 -5.41 14.78 22.53
N PHE A 5 -5.59 14.85 22.49
CA PHE A 5 -5.07 14.53 22.01
C PHE A 5 -4.53 14.09 21.40
N VAL A 6 -4.85 14.12 21.48
CA VAL A 6 -4.29 13.72 21.11
C VAL A 6 -3.52 13.40 20.58
N ASN A 7 -3.58 13.34 20.58
CA ASN A 7 -2.84 12.99 20.22
C ASN A 7 -2.13 12.73 19.91
N GLU A 8 -2.25 12.67 19.99
CA GLU A 8 -1.60 12.40 19.89
C GLU A 8 -0.90 11.96 19.55
N ASP A 9 -1.01 11.80 19.60
CA ASP A 9 -0.36 11.32 19.49
C ASP A 9 0.23 10.95 19.07
N ALA A 10 -0.03 10.85 19.04
CA ALA A 10 0.46 10.51 18.87
C ALA A 10 1.31 10.41 18.45
N GLY A 11 1.33 10.48 18.54
CA GLY A 11 1.94 10.60 18.34
C GLY A 11 2.83 10.38 17.76
N GLY A 12 3.04 10.36 17.92
CA GLY A 12 3.94 10.23 17.28
C GLY A 12 3.97 9.41 16.16
N ASP A 13 3.18 8.96 15.94
CA ASP A 13 3.27 8.31 14.92
C ASP A 13 3.60 8.94 13.84
N SER A 14 4.53 8.84 13.33
CA SER A 14 5.06 9.62 12.36
C SER A 14 4.90 9.06 11.04
N GLY A 15 4.32 8.15 10.69
CA GLY A 15 4.18 7.67 9.34
C GLY A 15 2.77 7.76 8.86
N PRO A 16 2.53 7.49 7.59
CA PRO A 16 1.18 7.41 7.09
C PRO A 16 0.42 6.27 7.74
N GLU A 17 -0.86 6.44 7.77
CA GLU A 17 -1.73 5.47 8.35
C GLU A 17 -2.37 4.64 7.27
N TYR A 18 -2.32 3.33 7.40
CA TYR A 18 -2.88 2.43 6.39
C TYR A 18 -4.16 1.82 6.92
N ARG A 19 -5.24 2.03 6.21
CA ARG A 19 -6.53 1.49 6.61
C ARG A 19 -6.73 0.14 5.98
N LEU A 20 -6.80 -0.87 6.83
CA LEU A 20 -6.90 -2.23 6.36
C LEU A 20 -8.12 -2.89 6.99
N PRO A 21 -8.84 -3.72 6.23
CA PRO A 21 -9.94 -4.47 6.82
C PRO A 21 -9.40 -5.60 7.70
N GLU A 22 -10.29 -6.42 8.21
CA GLU A 22 -9.87 -7.59 8.97
C GLU A 22 -9.00 -8.49 8.10
N PRO A 23 -7.98 -9.12 8.67
CA PRO A 23 -7.08 -9.94 7.85
C PRO A 23 -7.76 -11.06 7.09
N ASP A 24 -8.88 -11.56 7.59
CA ASP A 24 -9.59 -12.62 6.88
C ASP A 24 -10.64 -12.09 5.91
N SER A 25 -10.71 -10.79 5.74
CA SER A 25 -11.64 -10.20 4.79
C SER A 25 -11.24 -10.57 3.36
N PRO A 26 -12.19 -10.87 2.47
CA PRO A 26 -11.86 -11.09 1.08
C PRO A 26 -11.30 -9.86 0.39
N TYR A 27 -11.46 -8.68 1.00
CA TYR A 27 -10.92 -7.45 0.43
C TYR A 27 -9.54 -7.10 0.95
N TYR A 28 -8.99 -7.93 1.84
CA TYR A 28 -7.70 -7.61 2.44
C TYR A 28 -6.57 -7.52 1.40
N PRO A 29 -6.46 -8.46 0.44
CA PRO A 29 -5.38 -8.36 -0.53
C PRO A 29 -5.43 -7.07 -1.36
N GLU A 30 -6.63 -6.65 -1.75
CA GLU A 30 -6.76 -5.41 -2.50
C GLU A 30 -6.35 -4.21 -1.65
N ALA A 31 -6.81 -4.17 -0.41
CA ALA A 31 -6.45 -3.07 0.49
C ALA A 31 -4.95 -3.07 0.76
N ALA A 32 -4.35 -4.25 0.90
CA ALA A 32 -2.92 -4.34 1.14
C ALA A 32 -2.13 -3.83 -0.06
N ALA A 33 -2.58 -4.16 -1.27
CA ALA A 33 -1.91 -3.69 -2.48
C ALA A 33 -1.92 -2.16 -2.53
N TRP A 34 -3.06 -1.55 -2.24
CA TRP A 34 -3.15 -0.09 -2.21
C TRP A 34 -2.26 0.49 -1.14
N ALA A 35 -2.20 -0.14 0.04
CA ALA A 35 -1.34 0.35 1.11
C ALA A 35 0.13 0.32 0.70
N LEU A 36 0.55 -0.74 0.02
CA LEU A 36 1.94 -0.82 -0.43
C LEU A 36 2.26 0.25 -1.46
N ILE A 37 1.33 0.52 -2.37
CA ILE A 37 1.53 1.58 -3.36
C ILE A 37 1.58 2.93 -2.67
N GLN A 38 0.67 3.17 -1.73
CA GLN A 38 0.66 4.42 -0.98
C GLN A 38 1.96 4.59 -0.19
N GLY A 39 2.43 3.52 0.44
CA GLY A 39 3.67 3.59 1.19
C GLY A 39 4.85 3.95 0.30
N ALA A 40 4.93 3.35 -0.87
CA ALA A 40 6.00 3.67 -1.80
C ALA A 40 5.93 5.13 -2.23
N ASP A 41 4.73 5.63 -2.46
CA ASP A 41 4.55 7.01 -2.87
C ASP A 41 4.99 7.98 -1.79
N GLN A 42 4.86 7.60 -0.54
CA GLN A 42 5.20 8.47 0.58
C GLN A 42 6.56 8.17 1.18
N GLY A 43 7.32 7.27 0.57
CA GLY A 43 8.62 6.92 1.08
C GLY A 43 8.59 6.07 2.33
N ASP A 44 7.52 5.31 2.52
CA ASP A 44 7.33 4.50 3.71
C ASP A 44 7.00 3.05 3.33
N SER A 45 7.77 2.49 2.41
CA SER A 45 7.52 1.12 1.98
C SER A 45 7.60 0.15 3.15
N ARG A 46 8.56 0.36 4.05
CA ARG A 46 8.71 -0.54 5.17
C ARG A 46 7.51 -0.51 6.10
N GLY A 47 6.98 0.68 6.37
CA GLY A 47 5.80 0.78 7.20
C GLY A 47 4.60 0.08 6.58
N ALA A 48 4.45 0.21 5.27
CA ALA A 48 3.37 -0.47 4.58
C ALA A 48 3.55 -1.98 4.62
N GLU A 49 4.79 -2.45 4.47
CA GLU A 49 5.05 -3.89 4.56
C GLU A 49 4.73 -4.40 5.96
N ASP A 50 5.14 -3.67 6.98
CA ASP A 50 4.84 -4.07 8.34
C ASP A 50 3.35 -4.08 8.62
N ALA A 51 2.63 -3.09 8.12
CA ALA A 51 1.20 -2.99 8.37
C ALA A 51 0.40 -4.07 7.65
N THR A 52 0.80 -4.42 6.43
CA THR A 52 0.03 -5.34 5.61
C THR A 52 0.44 -6.79 5.77
N GLY A 53 1.68 -7.04 6.15
CA GLY A 53 2.22 -8.39 6.17
C GLY A 53 2.68 -8.88 4.82
N TYR A 54 2.54 -8.06 3.77
CA TYR A 54 3.05 -8.38 2.45
C TYR A 54 4.29 -7.56 2.17
N ARG A 55 5.04 -7.95 1.15
CA ARG A 55 6.25 -7.22 0.78
C ARG A 55 6.03 -6.50 -0.54
N TRP A 56 6.86 -5.49 -0.77
CA TRP A 56 6.86 -4.81 -2.06
C TRP A 56 7.26 -5.83 -3.14
N GLY A 57 6.43 -5.93 -4.15
CA GLY A 57 6.67 -6.90 -5.20
C GLY A 57 6.24 -8.31 -4.84
N ASP A 58 5.39 -8.44 -3.83
CA ASP A 58 4.93 -9.76 -3.40
C ASP A 58 4.13 -10.42 -4.51
N PRO A 59 4.54 -11.63 -4.95
CA PRO A 59 3.81 -12.30 -6.03
C PRO A 59 2.36 -12.60 -5.69
N LEU A 60 2.03 -12.67 -4.41
CA LEU A 60 0.65 -12.94 -4.01
C LEU A 60 -0.29 -11.79 -4.32
N LEU A 61 0.24 -10.61 -4.60
CA LEU A 61 -0.58 -9.45 -4.89
C LEU A 61 -0.54 -9.02 -6.36
N VAL A 62 0.02 -9.86 -7.24
CA VAL A 62 0.17 -9.46 -8.64
C VAL A 62 -1.18 -9.14 -9.27
N ARG A 63 -2.20 -9.96 -9.05
CA ARG A 63 -3.50 -9.70 -9.63
C ARG A 63 -4.10 -8.38 -9.16
N GLU A 64 -3.97 -8.12 -7.87
CA GLU A 64 -4.51 -6.89 -7.32
C GLU A 64 -3.80 -5.67 -7.89
N VAL A 65 -2.47 -5.75 -8.01
CA VAL A 65 -1.72 -4.63 -8.54
C VAL A 65 -1.97 -4.45 -10.04
N GLU A 66 -2.18 -5.53 -10.77
CA GLU A 66 -2.55 -5.42 -12.18
C GLU A 66 -3.87 -4.67 -12.34
N ALA A 67 -4.84 -4.96 -11.48
CA ALA A 67 -6.11 -4.24 -11.52
C ALA A 67 -5.94 -2.77 -11.16
N ILE A 68 -5.07 -2.47 -10.20
CA ILE A 68 -4.78 -1.09 -9.85
C ILE A 68 -4.15 -0.36 -11.03
N LEU A 69 -3.20 -1.02 -11.71
CA LEU A 69 -2.56 -0.42 -12.87
C LEU A 69 -3.57 -0.11 -13.97
N GLU A 70 -4.42 -1.06 -14.26
CA GLU A 70 -5.42 -0.88 -15.29
C GLU A 70 -6.34 0.30 -14.98
N GLY A 71 -6.81 0.37 -13.73
CA GLY A 71 -7.67 1.47 -13.32
C GLY A 71 -6.95 2.80 -13.35
N ALA A 72 -5.69 2.82 -12.92
CA ALA A 72 -4.93 4.05 -12.91
C ALA A 72 -4.69 4.56 -14.32
N GLU A 73 -4.39 3.67 -15.26
CA GLU A 73 -4.21 4.07 -16.65
C GLU A 73 -5.50 4.61 -17.24
N ALA A 74 -6.61 3.98 -16.93
CA ALA A 74 -7.90 4.43 -17.44
C ALA A 74 -8.27 5.80 -16.92
N ARG A 75 -7.85 6.14 -15.69
CA ARG A 75 -8.17 7.44 -15.09
C ARG A 75 -7.07 8.47 -15.26
N GLY A 76 -5.96 8.11 -15.88
CA GLY A 76 -4.87 9.04 -16.06
C GLY A 76 -4.09 9.32 -14.77
N GLU A 77 -4.11 8.40 -13.83
CA GLU A 77 -3.36 8.55 -12.58
C GLU A 77 -1.94 8.06 -12.78
N GLU A 78 -1.11 8.92 -13.33
CA GLU A 78 0.23 8.53 -13.76
C GLU A 78 1.11 8.04 -12.62
N ARG A 79 1.02 8.68 -11.45
CA ARG A 79 1.88 8.28 -10.35
C ARG A 79 1.53 6.88 -9.86
N VAL A 80 0.23 6.62 -9.72
CA VAL A 80 -0.20 5.29 -9.30
C VAL A 80 0.20 4.25 -10.32
N ALA A 81 0.01 4.56 -11.60
CA ALA A 81 0.38 3.63 -12.67
C ALA A 81 1.88 3.33 -12.64
N GLN A 82 2.70 4.35 -12.41
CA GLN A 82 4.14 4.17 -12.35
C GLN A 82 4.53 3.24 -11.21
N LEU A 83 3.96 3.47 -10.04
CA LEU A 83 4.27 2.64 -8.88
C LEU A 83 3.77 1.21 -9.06
N ALA A 84 2.60 1.05 -9.68
CA ALA A 84 2.09 -0.29 -9.94
C ALA A 84 3.01 -1.05 -10.90
N ARG A 85 3.52 -0.38 -11.92
CA ARG A 85 4.46 -1.03 -12.84
C ARG A 85 5.74 -1.44 -12.13
N ARG A 86 6.22 -0.60 -11.22
CA ARG A 86 7.40 -0.94 -10.44
C ARG A 86 7.16 -2.15 -9.56
N PHE A 87 6.00 -2.20 -8.94
CA PHE A 87 5.65 -3.35 -8.11
C PHE A 87 5.66 -4.63 -8.95
N LEU A 88 5.02 -4.58 -10.11
CA LEU A 88 4.94 -5.75 -10.97
C LEU A 88 6.31 -6.17 -11.48
N GLY A 89 7.16 -5.19 -11.78
CA GLY A 89 8.52 -5.49 -12.18
C GLY A 89 9.29 -6.21 -11.09
N ALA A 90 9.15 -5.75 -9.85
CA ALA A 90 9.79 -6.39 -8.73
C ALA A 90 9.28 -7.80 -8.52
N ALA A 91 7.97 -8.00 -8.67
CA ALA A 91 7.38 -9.32 -8.50
C ALA A 91 7.90 -10.31 -9.53
N ARG A 92 8.08 -9.84 -10.76
CA ARG A 92 8.55 -10.71 -11.82
C ARG A 92 10.02 -11.03 -11.74
N SER A 93 10.81 -10.16 -11.13
CA SER A 93 12.21 -10.44 -11.01
C SER A 93 12.56 -11.30 -9.83
N GLU A 94 11.62 -11.56 -8.96
CA GLU A 94 11.90 -12.43 -7.87
C GLU A 94 11.72 -13.84 -8.33
N ARG A 95 12.70 -14.61 -8.29
CA ARG A 95 12.57 -15.96 -8.75
C ARG A 95 13.22 -16.91 -7.84
#